data_c560ad333b16b546ccc88e3c2b5f7b5d
#
_entry.id   c560ad333b16b546ccc88e3c2b5f7b5d
#
_cell.length_a   1.000
_cell.length_b   1.000
_cell.length_c   1.000
_cell.angle_alpha   90.00
_cell.angle_beta   90.00
_cell.angle_gamma   90.00
#
_symmetry.space_group_name_H-M   'P 1'
#
loop_
_entity.id
_entity.type
_entity.pdbx_description
1 polymer ?
#
loop_
_entity_poly.entity_id
_entity_poly.type
_entity_poly.pdbx_seq_one_letter_code
_entity_poly.pdbx_strand_id
1 'polypeptide(L)'
;MSYKNIYARLLWLLTVSLLTVSLLTACSLEPADYNAPSEPKADSDRLIVLCEGLWGMDNSSLSLIDNGVLTNRWFQQQNPGRHLGDTGNDILQVNDTLIAISVNWSNIVQYIRPDGTAIAATENIPNNRRLATDHNGFLYVTSYADNGYVAKVDLRTKQVVDTCHVGREPEGIAYYDGRLYVANTGGYATQTKDHDYEQTVSVVDAQTMRELRRIDTGHKNLYGKPAQWGQYLCINAAGDYYNQPPQCIILNMANDEFRTFDFPATYSCAYQGRFYILGSAYSYITEAYAFSAHTISLPSMEAEEGLAAYDAATAVILQMQSPYGIYISPYTGHLYASDARAYATNGYVYEFGRDGKQLNRYLLRGVNPSGFLAWQQN
;
A
#
# COMPACT_ATOMS: atom_id res chain seq x y z
N MET A 1 44.13 58.27 -7.32
CA MET A 1 43.27 57.13 -7.76
C MET A 1 41.92 57.67 -8.21
N SER A 2 41.59 57.49 -9.48
CA SER A 2 40.41 58.10 -10.10
C SER A 2 39.11 57.42 -9.63
N TYR A 3 38.13 58.24 -9.30
CA TYR A 3 36.77 57.77 -8.87
C TYR A 3 36.13 56.79 -9.85
N LYS A 4 36.47 56.80 -11.15
CA LYS A 4 36.01 55.87 -12.16
C LYS A 4 36.35 54.39 -11.87
N ASN A 5 37.48 54.10 -11.19
CA ASN A 5 37.89 52.74 -10.88
C ASN A 5 37.15 52.15 -9.66
N ILE A 6 36.61 53.02 -8.79
CA ILE A 6 35.84 52.56 -7.62
C ILE A 6 34.42 52.17 -8.06
N TYR A 7 33.81 52.93 -8.96
CA TYR A 7 32.49 52.63 -9.50
C TYR A 7 32.48 51.34 -10.34
N ALA A 8 33.52 51.11 -11.14
CA ALA A 8 33.66 49.91 -11.94
C ALA A 8 33.84 48.66 -11.08
N ARG A 9 34.54 48.74 -9.94
CA ARG A 9 34.70 47.63 -8.99
C ARG A 9 33.43 47.40 -8.17
N LEU A 10 32.70 48.44 -7.79
CA LEU A 10 31.38 48.29 -7.12
C LEU A 10 30.33 47.70 -8.04
N LEU A 11 30.28 48.11 -9.31
CA LEU A 11 29.37 47.50 -10.31
C LEU A 11 29.69 46.04 -10.56
N TRP A 12 30.97 45.65 -10.61
CA TRP A 12 31.40 44.27 -10.82
C TRP A 12 31.09 43.39 -9.59
N LEU A 13 31.25 43.93 -8.36
CA LEU A 13 30.85 43.21 -7.14
C LEU A 13 29.35 43.07 -7.04
N LEU A 14 28.54 44.03 -7.45
CA LEU A 14 27.09 43.95 -7.49
C LEU A 14 26.58 42.94 -8.52
N THR A 15 27.20 42.90 -9.70
CA THR A 15 26.82 41.94 -10.74
C THR A 15 27.23 40.51 -10.40
N VAL A 16 28.37 40.32 -9.73
CA VAL A 16 28.77 38.97 -9.23
C VAL A 16 27.88 38.52 -8.09
N SER A 17 27.48 39.44 -7.18
CA SER A 17 26.55 39.07 -6.07
C SER A 17 25.14 38.79 -6.57
N LEU A 18 24.64 39.46 -7.63
CA LEU A 18 23.35 39.13 -8.26
C LEU A 18 23.41 37.80 -9.02
N LEU A 19 24.53 37.46 -9.67
CA LEU A 19 24.68 36.14 -10.32
C LEU A 19 24.82 34.99 -9.33
N THR A 20 25.40 35.21 -8.14
CA THR A 20 25.48 34.17 -7.10
C THR A 20 24.17 33.95 -6.36
N VAL A 21 23.32 34.98 -6.23
CA VAL A 21 21.98 34.84 -5.66
C VAL A 21 21.03 34.14 -6.64
N SER A 22 21.18 34.32 -7.95
CA SER A 22 20.37 33.61 -8.94
C SER A 22 20.79 32.14 -9.18
N LEU A 23 21.96 31.72 -8.68
CA LEU A 23 22.41 30.32 -8.75
C LEU A 23 22.05 29.50 -7.47
N LEU A 24 21.55 30.15 -6.42
CA LEU A 24 21.12 29.49 -5.19
C LEU A 24 19.60 29.23 -5.14
N THR A 25 18.85 29.66 -6.16
CA THR A 25 17.41 29.38 -6.26
C THR A 25 17.05 28.24 -7.23
N ALA A 26 18.04 27.52 -7.75
CA ALA A 26 17.80 26.40 -8.64
C ALA A 26 18.42 25.13 -8.07
N CYS A 27 17.78 24.56 -7.08
CA CYS A 27 17.76 23.13 -6.74
C CYS A 27 17.01 22.94 -5.42
N SER A 28 15.76 23.32 -5.33
CA SER A 28 14.80 22.48 -4.66
C SER A 28 14.40 21.44 -5.71
N LEU A 29 15.12 20.36 -5.81
CA LEU A 29 14.57 19.10 -6.28
C LEU A 29 13.51 18.75 -5.26
N GLU A 30 12.29 19.28 -5.44
CA GLU A 30 11.14 18.63 -4.89
C GLU A 30 11.21 17.19 -5.40
N PRO A 31 11.18 16.18 -4.52
CA PRO A 31 11.08 14.80 -4.96
C PRO A 31 9.91 14.75 -5.93
N ALA A 32 10.10 14.16 -7.10
CA ALA A 32 9.06 14.05 -8.11
C ALA A 32 7.81 13.56 -7.38
N ASP A 33 6.76 14.37 -7.39
CA ASP A 33 5.54 14.10 -6.65
C ASP A 33 4.83 12.95 -7.37
N TYR A 34 5.19 11.72 -7.00
CA TYR A 34 4.65 10.48 -7.57
C TYR A 34 3.13 10.38 -7.41
N ASN A 35 2.57 11.25 -6.58
CA ASN A 35 1.16 11.30 -6.26
C ASN A 35 0.58 12.72 -6.43
N ALA A 36 1.16 13.54 -7.30
CA ALA A 36 0.55 14.83 -7.62
C ALA A 36 -0.91 14.59 -8.04
N PRO A 37 -1.89 15.35 -7.53
CA PRO A 37 -3.29 15.16 -7.87
C PRO A 37 -3.48 15.42 -9.37
N SER A 38 -3.48 14.34 -10.15
CA SER A 38 -3.89 14.41 -11.54
C SER A 38 -5.41 14.50 -11.56
N GLU A 39 -5.95 15.47 -12.28
CA GLU A 39 -7.37 15.46 -12.61
C GLU A 39 -7.72 14.10 -13.23
N PRO A 40 -8.87 13.49 -12.86
CA PRO A 40 -9.29 12.22 -13.44
C PRO A 40 -9.35 12.32 -14.96
N LYS A 41 -8.68 11.41 -15.65
CA LYS A 41 -8.47 11.46 -17.10
C LYS A 41 -9.40 10.54 -17.89
N ALA A 42 -10.18 9.69 -17.19
CA ALA A 42 -11.03 8.69 -17.80
C ALA A 42 -12.41 8.61 -17.09
N ASP A 43 -13.40 8.12 -17.83
CA ASP A 43 -14.75 7.88 -17.30
C ASP A 43 -14.95 6.43 -16.83
N SER A 44 -14.02 5.55 -17.13
CA SER A 44 -14.03 4.13 -16.75
C SER A 44 -12.63 3.61 -16.48
N ASP A 45 -12.55 2.62 -15.60
CA ASP A 45 -11.30 1.98 -15.22
C ASP A 45 -11.09 0.65 -15.95
N ARG A 46 -9.83 0.29 -16.04
CA ARG A 46 -9.38 -1.07 -16.15
C ARG A 46 -8.79 -1.47 -14.81
N LEU A 47 -9.54 -2.25 -14.01
CA LEU A 47 -9.21 -2.59 -12.63
C LEU A 47 -8.95 -4.08 -12.48
N ILE A 48 -7.75 -4.42 -12.00
CA ILE A 48 -7.40 -5.78 -11.60
C ILE A 48 -7.77 -5.93 -10.12
N VAL A 49 -8.49 -7.01 -9.78
CA VAL A 49 -8.85 -7.37 -8.41
C VAL A 49 -8.19 -8.69 -8.07
N LEU A 50 -7.34 -8.69 -7.03
CA LEU A 50 -6.76 -9.88 -6.44
C LEU A 50 -7.73 -10.44 -5.39
N CYS A 51 -8.10 -11.71 -5.54
CA CYS A 51 -8.77 -12.49 -4.51
C CYS A 51 -7.75 -13.41 -3.85
N GLU A 52 -7.62 -13.33 -2.53
CA GLU A 52 -6.63 -14.13 -1.77
C GLU A 52 -6.83 -15.62 -1.96
N GLY A 53 -8.08 -16.04 -2.03
CA GLY A 53 -8.44 -17.47 -1.98
C GLY A 53 -8.57 -17.94 -0.52
N LEU A 54 -8.52 -19.25 -0.35
CA LEU A 54 -8.51 -19.93 0.95
C LEU A 54 -7.20 -20.67 1.12
N TRP A 55 -6.62 -20.54 2.28
CA TRP A 55 -5.39 -21.23 2.66
C TRP A 55 -5.48 -22.75 2.44
N GLY A 56 -4.49 -23.31 1.76
CA GLY A 56 -4.41 -24.73 1.41
C GLY A 56 -5.29 -25.15 0.23
N MET A 57 -5.93 -24.21 -0.49
CA MET A 57 -6.89 -24.53 -1.58
C MET A 57 -6.37 -24.22 -2.97
N ASP A 58 -5.18 -23.63 -3.13
CA ASP A 58 -4.60 -23.25 -4.44
C ASP A 58 -5.59 -22.49 -5.33
N ASN A 59 -6.35 -21.56 -4.74
CA ASN A 59 -7.47 -20.92 -5.43
C ASN A 59 -7.43 -19.39 -5.43
N SER A 60 -6.25 -18.79 -5.21
CA SER A 60 -6.05 -17.38 -5.49
C SER A 60 -6.38 -17.05 -6.94
N SER A 61 -6.95 -15.91 -7.19
CA SER A 61 -7.37 -15.52 -8.52
C SER A 61 -7.29 -14.04 -8.79
N LEU A 62 -7.13 -13.67 -10.06
CA LEU A 62 -7.34 -12.32 -10.54
C LEU A 62 -8.67 -12.23 -11.29
N SER A 63 -9.41 -11.16 -11.04
CA SER A 63 -10.53 -10.71 -11.86
C SER A 63 -10.17 -9.38 -12.52
N LEU A 64 -10.64 -9.15 -13.74
CA LEU A 64 -10.52 -7.86 -14.42
C LEU A 64 -11.90 -7.23 -14.56
N ILE A 65 -12.01 -5.98 -14.17
CA ILE A 65 -13.14 -5.11 -14.50
C ILE A 65 -12.62 -4.12 -15.55
N ASP A 66 -13.12 -4.18 -16.76
CA ASP A 66 -12.70 -3.33 -17.86
C ASP A 66 -13.92 -2.65 -18.47
N ASN A 67 -13.98 -1.32 -18.37
CA ASN A 67 -15.14 -0.53 -18.81
C ASN A 67 -16.48 -1.08 -18.29
N GLY A 68 -16.53 -1.43 -16.99
CA GLY A 68 -17.72 -1.98 -16.34
C GLY A 68 -18.01 -3.44 -16.64
N VAL A 69 -17.18 -4.11 -17.42
CA VAL A 69 -17.35 -5.54 -17.76
C VAL A 69 -16.43 -6.40 -16.91
N LEU A 70 -17.01 -7.33 -16.14
CA LEU A 70 -16.26 -8.25 -15.28
C LEU A 70 -15.81 -9.49 -16.04
N THR A 71 -14.52 -9.78 -15.99
CA THR A 71 -13.89 -11.04 -16.40
C THR A 71 -13.35 -11.76 -15.17
N ASN A 72 -14.04 -12.81 -14.73
CA ASN A 72 -13.62 -13.63 -13.60
C ASN A 72 -12.50 -14.62 -14.00
N ARG A 73 -11.61 -14.95 -13.04
CA ARG A 73 -10.48 -15.87 -13.27
C ARG A 73 -9.63 -15.43 -14.46
N TRP A 74 -9.41 -14.13 -14.56
CA TRP A 74 -8.73 -13.53 -15.71
C TRP A 74 -7.30 -14.05 -15.87
N PHE A 75 -6.54 -14.28 -14.77
CA PHE A 75 -5.20 -14.87 -14.87
C PHE A 75 -5.23 -16.23 -15.59
N GLN A 76 -6.15 -17.11 -15.23
CA GLN A 76 -6.24 -18.44 -15.83
C GLN A 76 -6.67 -18.38 -17.31
N GLN A 77 -7.49 -17.40 -17.69
CA GLN A 77 -7.87 -17.20 -19.09
C GLN A 77 -6.69 -16.74 -19.94
N GLN A 78 -5.82 -15.88 -19.38
CA GLN A 78 -4.61 -15.44 -20.09
C GLN A 78 -3.48 -16.49 -20.07
N ASN A 79 -3.54 -17.47 -19.16
CA ASN A 79 -2.52 -18.48 -18.95
C ASN A 79 -3.14 -19.88 -18.84
N PRO A 80 -3.60 -20.46 -19.96
CA PRO A 80 -4.28 -21.76 -19.93
C PRO A 80 -3.45 -22.84 -19.24
N GLY A 81 -4.07 -23.57 -18.32
CA GLY A 81 -3.43 -24.64 -17.55
C GLY A 81 -2.56 -24.16 -16.37
N ARG A 82 -2.50 -22.86 -16.07
CA ARG A 82 -1.79 -22.33 -14.92
C ARG A 82 -2.76 -21.82 -13.85
N HIS A 83 -2.36 -21.96 -12.59
CA HIS A 83 -3.00 -21.34 -11.43
C HIS A 83 -2.14 -20.16 -10.96
N LEU A 84 -2.75 -19.19 -10.29
CA LEU A 84 -2.00 -18.10 -9.68
C LEU A 84 -1.23 -18.61 -8.45
N GLY A 85 -1.84 -19.53 -7.71
CA GLY A 85 -1.28 -20.17 -6.53
C GLY A 85 -2.21 -20.08 -5.32
N ASP A 86 -1.63 -20.31 -4.14
CA ASP A 86 -2.34 -20.34 -2.86
C ASP A 86 -2.03 -19.08 -2.04
N THR A 87 -3.08 -18.42 -1.63
CA THR A 87 -3.10 -17.22 -0.77
C THR A 87 -2.35 -16.02 -1.36
N GLY A 88 -3.01 -15.32 -2.28
CA GLY A 88 -2.50 -14.04 -2.84
C GLY A 88 -2.60 -12.92 -1.82
N ASN A 89 -1.48 -12.31 -1.45
CA ASN A 89 -1.45 -11.31 -0.39
C ASN A 89 -1.36 -9.87 -0.87
N ASP A 90 -0.69 -9.63 -1.98
CA ASP A 90 -0.49 -8.27 -2.49
C ASP A 90 -0.36 -8.24 -4.00
N ILE A 91 -0.75 -7.12 -4.58
CA ILE A 91 -0.57 -6.79 -5.99
C ILE A 91 0.01 -5.39 -6.10
N LEU A 92 1.06 -5.24 -6.92
CA LEU A 92 1.78 -3.99 -7.10
C LEU A 92 2.17 -3.79 -8.55
N GLN A 93 1.90 -2.60 -9.09
CA GLN A 93 2.50 -2.16 -10.34
C GLN A 93 3.95 -1.79 -10.10
N VAL A 94 4.86 -2.51 -10.75
CA VAL A 94 6.31 -2.27 -10.64
C VAL A 94 6.75 -1.17 -11.61
N ASN A 95 6.23 -1.23 -12.85
CA ASN A 95 6.41 -0.25 -13.91
C ASN A 95 5.30 -0.42 -14.97
N ASP A 96 5.40 0.32 -16.07
CA ASP A 96 4.39 0.32 -17.15
C ASP A 96 4.17 -1.02 -17.84
N THR A 97 5.03 -2.00 -17.64
CA THR A 97 4.97 -3.30 -18.32
C THR A 97 4.96 -4.50 -17.38
N LEU A 98 5.05 -4.26 -16.06
CA LEU A 98 5.26 -5.29 -15.08
C LEU A 98 4.41 -5.09 -13.82
N ILE A 99 3.65 -6.11 -13.48
CA ILE A 99 2.88 -6.21 -12.23
C ILE A 99 3.44 -7.39 -11.44
N ALA A 100 3.67 -7.19 -10.15
CA ALA A 100 4.09 -8.22 -9.21
C ALA A 100 2.93 -8.60 -8.29
N ILE A 101 2.82 -9.89 -7.97
CA ILE A 101 1.80 -10.45 -7.08
C ILE A 101 2.50 -11.36 -6.08
N SER A 102 2.42 -11.04 -4.79
CA SER A 102 2.91 -11.95 -3.76
C SER A 102 1.88 -13.06 -3.52
N VAL A 103 2.33 -14.31 -3.56
CA VAL A 103 1.51 -15.50 -3.37
C VAL A 103 2.10 -16.29 -2.23
N ASN A 104 1.53 -16.04 -1.05
CA ASN A 104 2.10 -16.38 0.26
C ASN A 104 2.41 -17.87 0.43
N TRP A 105 1.38 -18.71 0.34
CA TRP A 105 1.53 -20.15 0.60
C TRP A 105 2.22 -20.90 -0.55
N SER A 106 2.22 -20.32 -1.75
CA SER A 106 3.04 -20.81 -2.87
C SER A 106 4.51 -20.40 -2.78
N ASN A 107 4.89 -19.52 -1.83
CA ASN A 107 6.24 -19.03 -1.60
C ASN A 107 6.87 -18.32 -2.81
N ILE A 108 6.06 -17.69 -3.65
CA ILE A 108 6.50 -17.03 -4.88
C ILE A 108 6.03 -15.57 -4.95
N VAL A 109 6.75 -14.79 -5.76
CA VAL A 109 6.22 -13.57 -6.34
C VAL A 109 6.01 -13.80 -7.82
N GLN A 110 4.75 -13.86 -8.25
CA GLN A 110 4.38 -14.01 -9.65
C GLN A 110 4.47 -12.67 -10.37
N TYR A 111 5.06 -12.64 -11.57
CA TYR A 111 5.09 -11.46 -12.44
C TYR A 111 4.21 -11.68 -13.66
N ILE A 112 3.40 -10.66 -13.97
CA ILE A 112 2.53 -10.63 -15.14
C ILE A 112 2.71 -9.33 -15.93
N ARG A 113 2.34 -9.37 -17.22
CA ARG A 113 2.11 -8.17 -18.01
C ARG A 113 0.74 -7.55 -17.69
N PRO A 114 0.51 -6.29 -18.11
CA PRO A 114 -0.81 -5.66 -17.99
C PRO A 114 -1.95 -6.36 -18.73
N ASP A 115 -1.64 -7.22 -19.69
CA ASP A 115 -2.60 -8.09 -20.38
C ASP A 115 -2.92 -9.37 -19.62
N GLY A 116 -2.32 -9.58 -18.44
CA GLY A 116 -2.50 -10.76 -17.60
C GLY A 116 -1.58 -11.94 -17.93
N THR A 117 -0.75 -11.82 -18.97
CA THR A 117 0.20 -12.88 -19.36
C THR A 117 1.30 -13.03 -18.31
N ALA A 118 1.46 -14.23 -17.78
CA ALA A 118 2.53 -14.56 -16.84
C ALA A 118 3.90 -14.56 -17.53
N ILE A 119 4.87 -13.91 -16.89
CA ILE A 119 6.24 -13.76 -17.41
C ILE A 119 7.19 -14.73 -16.71
N ALA A 120 7.23 -14.63 -15.37
CA ALA A 120 8.19 -15.33 -14.51
C ALA A 120 7.67 -15.36 -13.07
N ALA A 121 8.38 -16.05 -12.20
CA ALA A 121 8.22 -15.92 -10.76
C ALA A 121 9.59 -15.79 -10.07
N THR A 122 9.63 -15.08 -8.94
CA THR A 122 10.70 -15.24 -7.94
C THR A 122 10.24 -16.33 -6.99
N GLU A 123 11.02 -17.37 -6.86
CA GLU A 123 10.72 -18.52 -6.02
C GLU A 123 11.45 -18.43 -4.68
N ASN A 124 11.04 -19.25 -3.72
CA ASN A 124 11.70 -19.44 -2.43
C ASN A 124 11.73 -18.17 -1.55
N ILE A 125 10.64 -17.41 -1.55
CA ILE A 125 10.36 -16.41 -0.50
C ILE A 125 9.22 -16.97 0.37
N PRO A 126 9.53 -17.84 1.34
CA PRO A 126 8.50 -18.50 2.14
C PRO A 126 7.73 -17.47 2.97
N ASN A 127 6.44 -17.69 3.10
CA ASN A 127 5.53 -16.85 3.86
C ASN A 127 5.67 -15.35 3.51
N ASN A 128 5.79 -15.05 2.20
CA ASN A 128 5.88 -13.68 1.71
C ASN A 128 4.59 -12.91 1.96
N ARG A 129 4.70 -11.58 2.19
CA ARG A 129 3.57 -10.74 2.56
C ARG A 129 3.36 -9.59 1.59
N ARG A 130 3.96 -8.44 1.81
CA ARG A 130 3.70 -7.22 1.06
C ARG A 130 4.89 -6.84 0.20
N LEU A 131 4.61 -6.01 -0.79
CA LEU A 131 5.53 -5.60 -1.83
C LEU A 131 5.76 -4.09 -1.79
N ALA A 132 7.01 -3.67 -2.01
CA ALA A 132 7.37 -2.30 -2.32
C ALA A 132 8.39 -2.28 -3.47
N THR A 133 8.48 -1.18 -4.21
CA THR A 133 9.48 -1.03 -5.28
C THR A 133 10.16 0.33 -5.16
N ASP A 134 11.45 0.38 -5.56
CA ASP A 134 12.19 1.63 -5.71
C ASP A 134 11.95 2.31 -7.08
N HIS A 135 11.11 1.71 -7.94
CA HIS A 135 10.90 2.10 -9.33
C HIS A 135 12.19 2.22 -10.17
N ASN A 136 13.31 1.68 -9.66
CA ASN A 136 14.64 1.77 -10.26
C ASN A 136 15.34 0.41 -10.40
N GLY A 137 14.60 -0.67 -10.39
CA GLY A 137 15.11 -2.01 -10.72
C GLY A 137 15.01 -3.03 -9.60
N PHE A 138 14.53 -2.66 -8.42
CA PHE A 138 14.37 -3.59 -7.31
C PHE A 138 12.93 -3.65 -6.79
N LEU A 139 12.56 -4.85 -6.37
CA LEU A 139 11.34 -5.14 -5.61
C LEU A 139 11.77 -5.60 -4.21
N TYR A 140 11.04 -5.16 -3.20
CA TYR A 140 11.24 -5.55 -1.81
C TYR A 140 10.02 -6.31 -1.31
N VAL A 141 10.25 -7.43 -0.63
CA VAL A 141 9.22 -8.37 -0.21
C VAL A 141 9.38 -8.68 1.26
N THR A 142 8.38 -8.43 2.08
CA THR A 142 8.38 -8.87 3.47
C THR A 142 8.08 -10.36 3.57
N SER A 143 8.68 -11.03 4.54
CA SER A 143 8.48 -12.44 4.81
C SER A 143 8.46 -12.70 6.31
N TYR A 144 7.52 -13.54 6.75
CA TYR A 144 7.42 -13.99 8.15
C TYR A 144 8.43 -15.09 8.51
N ALA A 145 9.02 -15.73 7.49
CA ALA A 145 10.00 -16.79 7.73
C ALA A 145 11.25 -16.26 8.44
N ASP A 146 12.03 -17.16 9.05
CA ASP A 146 13.32 -16.89 9.70
C ASP A 146 13.27 -15.72 10.71
N ASN A 147 12.21 -15.63 11.51
CA ASN A 147 11.93 -14.55 12.45
C ASN A 147 11.71 -13.17 11.84
N GLY A 148 11.44 -13.10 10.54
CA GLY A 148 11.11 -11.88 9.84
C GLY A 148 12.27 -11.26 9.08
N TYR A 149 12.07 -11.09 7.78
CA TYR A 149 13.04 -10.42 6.93
C TYR A 149 12.36 -9.70 5.76
N VAL A 150 13.13 -8.83 5.10
CA VAL A 150 12.83 -8.25 3.79
C VAL A 150 13.77 -8.85 2.76
N ALA A 151 13.23 -9.40 1.68
CA ALA A 151 14.00 -9.83 0.51
C ALA A 151 14.10 -8.69 -0.50
N LYS A 152 15.31 -8.47 -1.07
CA LYS A 152 15.57 -7.59 -2.22
C LYS A 152 15.64 -8.43 -3.48
N VAL A 153 14.79 -8.17 -4.44
CA VAL A 153 14.71 -8.90 -5.72
C VAL A 153 15.17 -7.99 -6.85
N ASP A 154 16.14 -8.43 -7.63
CA ASP A 154 16.53 -7.79 -8.90
C ASP A 154 15.45 -8.06 -9.95
N LEU A 155 14.78 -7.00 -10.40
CA LEU A 155 13.67 -7.11 -11.36
C LEU A 155 14.10 -7.55 -12.76
N ARG A 156 15.37 -7.46 -13.11
CA ARG A 156 15.90 -7.94 -14.38
C ARG A 156 16.05 -9.47 -14.38
N THR A 157 16.58 -10.02 -13.29
CA THR A 157 16.83 -11.48 -13.14
C THR A 157 15.70 -12.22 -12.47
N LYS A 158 14.82 -11.51 -11.73
CA LYS A 158 13.77 -12.07 -10.88
C LYS A 158 14.34 -12.97 -9.76
N GLN A 159 15.56 -12.68 -9.32
CA GLN A 159 16.22 -13.42 -8.25
C GLN A 159 16.37 -12.56 -6.99
N VAL A 160 16.25 -13.20 -5.83
CA VAL A 160 16.64 -12.57 -4.57
C VAL A 160 18.15 -12.33 -4.58
N VAL A 161 18.56 -11.10 -4.39
CA VAL A 161 19.99 -10.69 -4.42
C VAL A 161 20.50 -10.31 -3.04
N ASP A 162 19.63 -9.99 -2.10
CA ASP A 162 19.99 -9.64 -0.73
C ASP A 162 18.78 -9.79 0.21
N THR A 163 19.04 -9.83 1.52
CA THR A 163 18.02 -9.87 2.57
C THR A 163 18.41 -9.02 3.77
N CYS A 164 17.43 -8.51 4.51
CA CYS A 164 17.63 -7.82 5.77
C CYS A 164 16.69 -8.38 6.83
N HIS A 165 17.21 -8.89 7.94
CA HIS A 165 16.39 -9.22 9.10
C HIS A 165 15.85 -7.94 9.75
N VAL A 166 14.60 -7.98 10.14
CA VAL A 166 13.85 -6.88 10.77
C VAL A 166 13.12 -7.39 12.02
N GLY A 167 12.04 -6.75 12.46
CA GLY A 167 11.22 -7.30 13.52
C GLY A 167 10.48 -8.58 13.09
N ARG A 168 9.84 -9.24 14.06
CA ARG A 168 9.10 -10.48 13.82
C ARG A 168 7.85 -10.22 12.99
N GLU A 169 7.55 -11.16 12.09
CA GLU A 169 6.38 -11.13 11.22
C GLU A 169 6.16 -9.74 10.56
N PRO A 170 7.13 -9.25 9.75
CA PRO A 170 7.02 -7.97 9.09
C PRO A 170 5.90 -8.00 8.04
N GLU A 171 4.84 -7.26 8.26
CA GLU A 171 3.68 -7.25 7.38
C GLU A 171 3.77 -6.14 6.32
N GLY A 172 3.57 -4.91 6.73
CA GLY A 172 3.54 -3.76 5.84
C GLY A 172 4.93 -3.29 5.41
N ILE A 173 5.06 -2.78 4.19
CA ILE A 173 6.31 -2.20 3.69
C ILE A 173 6.01 -1.01 2.79
N ALA A 174 6.84 0.03 2.89
CA ALA A 174 6.85 1.17 1.98
C ALA A 174 8.28 1.57 1.65
N TYR A 175 8.48 2.12 0.45
CA TYR A 175 9.75 2.71 0.03
C TYR A 175 9.63 4.23 0.00
N TYR A 176 10.58 4.92 0.63
CA TYR A 176 10.69 6.37 0.58
C TYR A 176 12.15 6.80 0.69
N ASP A 177 12.61 7.63 -0.23
CA ASP A 177 13.94 8.28 -0.23
C ASP A 177 15.10 7.32 0.12
N GLY A 178 15.21 6.21 -0.63
CA GLY A 178 16.28 5.22 -0.44
C GLY A 178 16.13 4.33 0.79
N ARG A 179 15.01 4.38 1.49
CA ARG A 179 14.74 3.61 2.70
C ARG A 179 13.47 2.79 2.59
N LEU A 180 13.46 1.67 3.29
CA LEU A 180 12.26 0.86 3.49
C LEU A 180 11.75 1.08 4.91
N TYR A 181 10.46 1.28 5.03
CA TYR A 181 9.74 1.37 6.30
C TYR A 181 8.88 0.12 6.45
N VAL A 182 9.20 -0.71 7.42
CA VAL A 182 8.65 -2.06 7.57
C VAL A 182 7.91 -2.17 8.90
N ALA A 183 6.60 -2.38 8.82
CA ALA A 183 5.74 -2.52 9.98
C ALA A 183 5.81 -3.96 10.52
N ASN A 184 6.26 -4.13 11.77
CA ASN A 184 6.44 -5.42 12.43
C ASN A 184 5.20 -5.73 13.29
N THR A 185 4.54 -6.86 13.01
CA THR A 185 3.37 -7.26 13.80
C THR A 185 3.76 -8.05 15.04
N GLY A 186 4.85 -8.81 14.96
CA GLY A 186 5.24 -9.78 15.97
C GLY A 186 4.38 -11.04 16.05
N GLY A 187 3.19 -10.98 15.46
CA GLY A 187 2.27 -12.10 15.27
C GLY A 187 2.11 -13.07 16.44
N TYR A 188 1.74 -14.28 16.11
CA TYR A 188 1.72 -15.42 17.05
C TYR A 188 3.09 -16.10 17.14
N ALA A 189 4.15 -15.34 17.27
CA ALA A 189 5.53 -15.80 17.08
C ALA A 189 5.96 -16.90 18.05
N THR A 190 5.23 -17.13 19.15
CA THR A 190 5.45 -18.26 20.02
C THR A 190 4.12 -18.82 20.51
N GLN A 191 3.88 -20.11 20.32
CA GLN A 191 2.72 -20.81 20.86
C GLN A 191 2.61 -20.74 22.40
N THR A 192 3.61 -20.18 23.08
CA THR A 192 3.69 -20.07 24.53
C THR A 192 3.41 -18.67 25.07
N LYS A 193 3.35 -17.66 24.19
CA LYS A 193 3.03 -16.28 24.57
C LYS A 193 1.90 -15.77 23.68
N ASP A 194 0.69 -15.98 24.11
CA ASP A 194 -0.47 -15.37 23.49
C ASP A 194 -0.30 -13.85 23.46
N HIS A 195 -0.48 -13.25 22.27
CA HIS A 195 -0.55 -11.80 22.07
C HIS A 195 0.75 -11.01 22.38
N ASP A 196 1.92 -11.63 22.18
CA ASP A 196 3.22 -10.94 22.27
C ASP A 196 3.52 -10.20 20.96
N TYR A 197 2.65 -9.26 20.59
CA TYR A 197 2.81 -8.45 19.37
C TYR A 197 3.92 -7.42 19.49
N GLU A 198 4.61 -7.15 18.36
CA GLU A 198 5.53 -6.04 18.25
C GLU A 198 4.80 -4.71 17.97
N GLN A 199 5.52 -3.60 18.15
CA GLN A 199 4.99 -2.24 18.01
C GLN A 199 5.94 -1.32 17.26
N THR A 200 6.82 -1.90 16.42
CA THR A 200 7.92 -1.17 15.81
C THR A 200 7.80 -1.08 14.29
N VAL A 201 8.32 0.00 13.73
CA VAL A 201 8.60 0.14 12.29
C VAL A 201 10.11 0.09 12.11
N SER A 202 10.63 -0.94 11.43
CA SER A 202 12.03 -1.04 11.05
C SER A 202 12.31 -0.11 9.88
N VAL A 203 13.40 0.67 9.96
CA VAL A 203 13.88 1.52 8.87
C VAL A 203 15.14 0.89 8.30
N VAL A 204 15.09 0.46 7.04
CA VAL A 204 16.15 -0.26 6.35
C VAL A 204 16.71 0.59 5.22
N ASP A 205 18.03 0.66 5.09
CA ASP A 205 18.68 1.22 3.92
C ASP A 205 18.46 0.28 2.72
N ALA A 206 17.78 0.75 1.70
CA ALA A 206 17.37 -0.07 0.55
C ALA A 206 18.54 -0.45 -0.37
N GLN A 207 19.66 0.29 -0.32
CA GLN A 207 20.85 -0.03 -1.11
C GLN A 207 21.65 -1.12 -0.46
N THR A 208 21.96 -0.97 0.85
CA THR A 208 22.87 -1.86 1.61
C THR A 208 22.16 -2.99 2.33
N MET A 209 20.82 -2.99 2.33
CA MET A 209 19.98 -3.94 3.05
C MET A 209 20.37 -4.09 4.53
N ARG A 210 20.58 -2.96 5.20
CA ARG A 210 20.90 -2.90 6.63
C ARG A 210 19.80 -2.15 7.38
N GLU A 211 19.33 -2.73 8.48
CA GLU A 211 18.45 -2.01 9.40
C GLU A 211 19.22 -0.86 10.05
N LEU A 212 18.73 0.36 9.87
CA LEU A 212 19.33 1.60 10.40
C LEU A 212 18.87 1.89 11.82
N ARG A 213 17.56 1.67 12.08
CA ARG A 213 16.90 1.95 13.36
C ARG A 213 15.52 1.33 13.39
N ARG A 214 14.89 1.37 14.54
CA ARG A 214 13.47 1.07 14.74
C ARG A 214 12.76 2.26 15.35
N ILE A 215 11.57 2.56 14.83
CA ILE A 215 10.64 3.55 15.37
C ILE A 215 9.68 2.77 16.28
N ASP A 216 9.70 3.07 17.57
CA ASP A 216 8.75 2.50 18.53
C ASP A 216 7.47 3.35 18.50
N THR A 217 6.37 2.77 18.03
CA THR A 217 5.08 3.47 17.94
C THR A 217 4.28 3.41 19.25
N GLY A 218 4.65 2.53 20.18
CA GLY A 218 3.89 2.27 21.41
C GLY A 218 2.58 1.51 21.17
N HIS A 219 2.22 1.21 19.90
CA HIS A 219 0.97 0.56 19.52
C HIS A 219 1.25 -0.79 18.87
N LYS A 220 0.61 -1.83 19.40
CA LYS A 220 0.90 -3.22 19.02
C LYS A 220 0.27 -3.67 17.72
N ASN A 221 0.90 -4.69 17.10
CA ASN A 221 0.35 -5.45 15.99
C ASN A 221 0.14 -4.58 14.75
N LEU A 222 1.23 -4.11 14.16
CA LEU A 222 1.22 -3.25 12.97
C LEU A 222 0.87 -4.09 11.71
N TYR A 223 -0.41 -4.44 11.58
CA TYR A 223 -0.90 -5.44 10.63
C TYR A 223 -1.62 -4.80 9.43
N GLY A 224 -1.43 -5.39 8.26
CA GLY A 224 -2.10 -5.02 7.02
C GLY A 224 -1.20 -4.27 6.03
N LYS A 225 -1.76 -3.99 4.85
CA LYS A 225 -1.08 -3.20 3.82
C LYS A 225 -1.20 -1.73 4.18
N PRO A 226 -0.09 -1.01 4.38
CA PRO A 226 -0.13 0.42 4.60
C PRO A 226 -0.47 1.17 3.31
N ALA A 227 -1.15 2.31 3.43
CA ALA A 227 -1.31 3.25 2.33
C ALA A 227 -0.22 4.32 2.41
N GLN A 228 0.32 4.73 1.26
CA GLN A 228 1.35 5.75 1.17
C GLN A 228 0.89 6.94 0.33
N TRP A 229 1.18 8.15 0.81
CA TRP A 229 1.06 9.39 0.04
C TRP A 229 2.32 10.25 0.26
N GLY A 230 3.16 10.33 -0.76
CA GLY A 230 4.45 11.01 -0.63
C GLY A 230 5.26 10.46 0.54
N GLN A 231 5.58 11.32 1.48
CA GLN A 231 6.33 10.98 2.71
C GLN A 231 5.46 10.42 3.85
N TYR A 232 4.15 10.37 3.69
CA TYR A 232 3.23 9.92 4.73
C TYR A 232 2.81 8.48 4.51
N LEU A 233 2.79 7.71 5.61
CA LEU A 233 2.42 6.31 5.62
C LEU A 233 1.30 6.08 6.65
N CYS A 234 0.16 5.57 6.20
CA CYS A 234 -0.95 5.17 7.05
C CYS A 234 -0.79 3.71 7.45
N ILE A 235 -0.60 3.46 8.74
CA ILE A 235 -0.36 2.13 9.30
C ILE A 235 -1.50 1.78 10.25
N ASN A 236 -2.00 0.55 10.17
CA ASN A 236 -2.93 0.00 11.13
C ASN A 236 -2.16 -0.67 12.28
N ALA A 237 -2.44 -0.27 13.52
CA ALA A 237 -2.07 -1.00 14.72
C ALA A 237 -3.32 -1.73 15.21
N ALA A 238 -3.40 -3.05 15.05
CA ALA A 238 -4.59 -3.82 15.37
C ALA A 238 -4.77 -4.04 16.89
N GLY A 239 -3.80 -3.62 17.71
CA GLY A 239 -3.82 -3.79 19.14
C GLY A 239 -3.51 -5.24 19.57
N ASP A 240 -3.87 -5.58 20.81
CA ASP A 240 -3.66 -6.93 21.35
C ASP A 240 -4.97 -7.72 21.53
N TYR A 241 -6.07 -7.17 21.02
CA TYR A 241 -7.44 -7.69 21.11
C TYR A 241 -8.01 -7.75 22.54
N TYR A 242 -7.29 -7.26 23.54
CA TYR A 242 -7.70 -7.29 24.94
C TYR A 242 -7.60 -5.94 25.64
N ASN A 243 -6.37 -5.43 25.81
CA ASN A 243 -6.11 -4.23 26.61
C ASN A 243 -5.73 -3.02 25.77
N GLN A 244 -5.14 -3.25 24.59
CA GLN A 244 -4.77 -2.19 23.67
C GLN A 244 -5.75 -2.17 22.49
N PRO A 245 -6.56 -1.12 22.37
CA PRO A 245 -7.47 -0.97 21.24
C PRO A 245 -6.69 -0.75 19.94
N PRO A 246 -7.32 -1.01 18.78
CA PRO A 246 -6.73 -0.70 17.51
C PRO A 246 -6.60 0.83 17.30
N GLN A 247 -5.55 1.23 16.58
CA GLN A 247 -5.19 2.63 16.31
C GLN A 247 -4.82 2.81 14.84
N CYS A 248 -5.06 4.01 14.33
CA CYS A 248 -4.48 4.46 13.07
C CYS A 248 -3.23 5.29 13.37
N ILE A 249 -2.12 5.01 12.67
CA ILE A 249 -0.85 5.73 12.82
C ILE A 249 -0.54 6.38 11.47
N ILE A 250 -0.32 7.69 11.45
CA ILE A 250 0.24 8.40 10.30
C ILE A 250 1.69 8.73 10.59
N LEU A 251 2.59 8.01 9.94
CA LEU A 251 4.04 8.19 10.05
C LEU A 251 4.52 9.13 8.94
N ASN A 252 5.29 10.15 9.31
CA ASN A 252 6.06 10.98 8.39
C ASN A 252 7.46 10.37 8.19
N MET A 253 7.69 9.71 7.08
CA MET A 253 8.94 9.00 6.76
C MET A 253 10.14 9.94 6.54
N ALA A 254 9.91 11.24 6.38
CA ALA A 254 10.99 12.20 6.21
C ALA A 254 11.70 12.56 7.53
N ASN A 255 11.00 12.48 8.68
CA ASN A 255 11.52 12.87 9.98
C ASN A 255 11.22 11.88 11.11
N ASP A 256 10.57 10.75 10.82
CA ASP A 256 10.15 9.69 11.75
C ASP A 256 9.08 10.14 12.79
N GLU A 257 8.53 11.33 12.66
CA GLU A 257 7.42 11.75 13.51
C GLU A 257 6.13 11.05 13.11
N PHE A 258 5.27 10.76 14.09
CA PHE A 258 3.97 10.16 13.79
C PHE A 258 2.86 10.75 14.67
N ARG A 259 1.64 10.63 14.17
CA ARG A 259 0.42 10.95 14.91
C ARG A 259 -0.49 9.73 14.94
N THR A 260 -1.16 9.52 16.08
CA THR A 260 -2.10 8.42 16.28
C THR A 260 -3.54 8.93 16.37
N PHE A 261 -4.49 8.06 15.98
CA PHE A 261 -5.91 8.31 16.02
C PHE A 261 -6.63 7.11 16.61
N ASP A 262 -7.65 7.34 17.43
CA ASP A 262 -8.37 6.34 18.22
C ASP A 262 -9.42 5.57 17.39
N PHE A 263 -9.00 5.08 16.22
CA PHE A 263 -9.80 4.20 15.36
C PHE A 263 -8.89 3.27 14.55
N PRO A 264 -9.37 2.08 14.15
CA PRO A 264 -8.60 1.15 13.33
C PRO A 264 -8.44 1.66 11.90
N ALA A 265 -7.31 1.32 11.27
CA ALA A 265 -7.04 1.58 9.84
C ALA A 265 -6.81 0.26 9.09
N THR A 266 -7.74 -0.69 9.24
CA THR A 266 -7.61 -2.07 8.75
C THR A 266 -7.38 -2.12 7.24
N TYR A 267 -8.09 -1.29 6.50
CA TYR A 267 -7.92 -1.09 5.06
C TYR A 267 -7.82 0.40 4.77
N SER A 268 -6.86 0.79 3.98
CA SER A 268 -6.65 2.18 3.64
C SER A 268 -6.17 2.35 2.21
N CYS A 269 -6.50 3.48 1.59
CA CYS A 269 -5.92 3.92 0.34
C CYS A 269 -5.63 5.42 0.40
N ALA A 270 -4.74 5.87 -0.49
CA ALA A 270 -4.37 7.27 -0.59
C ALA A 270 -4.86 7.86 -1.92
N TYR A 271 -5.46 9.04 -1.88
CA TYR A 271 -5.90 9.76 -3.06
C TYR A 271 -5.97 11.26 -2.80
N GLN A 272 -5.42 12.08 -3.69
CA GLN A 272 -5.46 13.55 -3.66
C GLN A 272 -5.14 14.16 -2.28
N GLY A 273 -4.00 13.75 -1.68
CA GLY A 273 -3.56 14.29 -0.40
C GLY A 273 -4.38 13.85 0.81
N ARG A 274 -5.10 12.73 0.69
CA ARG A 274 -5.91 12.17 1.77
C ARG A 274 -5.71 10.68 1.90
N PHE A 275 -5.84 10.18 3.12
CA PHE A 275 -6.06 8.78 3.39
C PHE A 275 -7.53 8.52 3.60
N TYR A 276 -8.07 7.54 2.87
CA TYR A 276 -9.43 7.01 3.03
C TYR A 276 -9.32 5.66 3.73
N ILE A 277 -10.00 5.50 4.85
CA ILE A 277 -9.75 4.45 5.82
C ILE A 277 -11.05 3.72 6.14
N LEU A 278 -11.00 2.39 6.10
CA LEU A 278 -12.03 1.52 6.66
C LEU A 278 -11.45 0.81 7.87
N GLY A 279 -12.08 0.99 9.01
CA GLY A 279 -11.76 0.32 10.25
C GLY A 279 -12.63 -0.91 10.45
N SER A 280 -12.04 -1.98 10.96
CA SER A 280 -12.71 -3.19 11.41
C SER A 280 -12.14 -3.58 12.76
N ALA A 281 -12.94 -3.55 13.80
CA ALA A 281 -12.56 -3.93 15.16
C ALA A 281 -13.47 -5.05 15.65
N TYR A 282 -12.87 -6.17 16.05
CA TYR A 282 -13.58 -7.27 16.69
C TYR A 282 -13.67 -7.02 18.20
N SER A 283 -14.82 -7.21 18.78
CA SER A 283 -15.03 -7.17 20.23
C SER A 283 -15.31 -8.56 20.77
N TYR A 284 -14.47 -9.05 21.65
CA TYR A 284 -14.72 -10.30 22.40
C TYR A 284 -15.86 -10.19 23.40
N ILE A 285 -16.31 -8.98 23.74
CA ILE A 285 -17.45 -8.75 24.66
C ILE A 285 -18.77 -8.95 23.92
N THR A 286 -18.88 -8.41 22.70
CA THR A 286 -20.10 -8.49 21.88
C THR A 286 -20.05 -9.62 20.86
N GLU A 287 -18.92 -10.28 20.72
CA GLU A 287 -18.63 -11.30 19.70
C GLU A 287 -18.95 -10.84 18.28
N ALA A 288 -18.73 -9.54 18.02
CA ALA A 288 -19.08 -8.90 16.76
C ALA A 288 -17.98 -7.96 16.27
N TYR A 289 -17.97 -7.73 14.96
CA TYR A 289 -17.20 -6.67 14.34
C TYR A 289 -17.95 -5.34 14.38
N ALA A 290 -17.23 -4.28 14.69
CA ALA A 290 -17.65 -2.90 14.45
C ALA A 290 -16.87 -2.34 13.27
N PHE A 291 -17.57 -1.73 12.32
CA PHE A 291 -16.95 -1.09 11.15
C PHE A 291 -17.02 0.43 11.29
N SER A 292 -15.98 1.11 10.85
CA SER A 292 -15.90 2.56 10.83
C SER A 292 -15.27 3.04 9.52
N ALA A 293 -15.50 4.29 9.18
CA ALA A 293 -14.88 4.92 8.03
C ALA A 293 -14.37 6.30 8.43
N HIS A 294 -13.17 6.66 7.98
CA HIS A 294 -12.53 7.94 8.30
C HIS A 294 -11.74 8.45 7.10
N THR A 295 -11.58 9.76 7.06
CA THR A 295 -10.67 10.43 6.12
C THR A 295 -9.66 11.26 6.90
N ILE A 296 -8.38 11.21 6.51
CA ILE A 296 -7.32 12.06 7.08
C ILE A 296 -6.74 12.91 5.97
N SER A 297 -6.81 14.24 6.13
CA SER A 297 -6.24 15.20 5.18
C SER A 297 -4.77 15.45 5.47
N LEU A 298 -3.94 15.58 4.42
CA LEU A 298 -2.50 15.82 4.51
C LEU A 298 -2.14 17.20 3.93
N PRO A 299 -1.14 17.88 4.45
CA PRO A 299 -0.27 17.50 5.58
C PRO A 299 -0.85 17.84 6.97
N SER A 300 -2.05 18.43 7.07
CA SER A 300 -2.61 18.91 8.34
C SER A 300 -2.88 17.81 9.36
N MET A 301 -3.03 16.55 8.89
CA MET A 301 -3.42 15.39 9.69
C MET A 301 -4.74 15.61 10.43
N GLU A 302 -5.69 16.33 9.82
CA GLU A 302 -7.05 16.48 10.32
C GLU A 302 -7.87 15.25 9.91
N ALA A 303 -8.52 14.63 10.90
CA ALA A 303 -9.37 13.46 10.69
C ALA A 303 -10.86 13.87 10.74
N GLU A 304 -11.65 13.28 9.86
CA GLU A 304 -13.10 13.39 9.83
C GLU A 304 -13.73 11.99 9.72
N GLU A 305 -14.94 11.82 10.25
CA GLU A 305 -15.74 10.61 10.06
C GLU A 305 -16.24 10.54 8.61
N GLY A 306 -16.33 9.30 8.09
CA GLY A 306 -16.78 9.05 6.72
C GLY A 306 -15.65 9.12 5.69
N LEU A 307 -16.01 8.92 4.44
CA LEU A 307 -15.08 8.91 3.30
C LEU A 307 -15.15 10.23 2.52
N ALA A 308 -15.19 11.36 3.23
CA ALA A 308 -15.17 12.72 2.65
C ALA A 308 -16.15 12.87 1.45
N ALA A 309 -15.63 13.06 0.23
CA ALA A 309 -16.44 13.23 -0.98
C ALA A 309 -17.32 12.01 -1.34
N TYR A 310 -17.17 10.88 -0.62
CA TYR A 310 -17.89 9.62 -0.89
C TYR A 310 -18.89 9.26 0.22
N ASP A 311 -19.57 10.23 0.82
CA ASP A 311 -20.51 9.99 1.93
C ASP A 311 -21.60 8.96 1.60
N ALA A 312 -22.16 9.00 0.40
CA ALA A 312 -23.16 8.02 -0.03
C ALA A 312 -22.58 6.60 -0.10
N ALA A 313 -21.31 6.45 -0.49
CA ALA A 313 -20.59 5.16 -0.48
C ALA A 313 -20.34 4.69 0.95
N THR A 314 -20.00 5.60 1.87
CA THR A 314 -19.76 5.28 3.29
C THR A 314 -20.94 4.52 3.88
N ALA A 315 -22.18 5.01 3.67
CA ALA A 315 -23.37 4.35 4.21
C ALA A 315 -23.56 2.93 3.67
N VAL A 316 -23.25 2.70 2.38
CA VAL A 316 -23.35 1.36 1.77
C VAL A 316 -22.25 0.43 2.29
N ILE A 317 -21.00 0.92 2.37
CA ILE A 317 -19.84 0.13 2.79
C ILE A 317 -19.97 -0.33 4.24
N LEU A 318 -20.43 0.53 5.15
CA LEU A 318 -20.61 0.18 6.55
C LEU A 318 -21.76 -0.82 6.79
N GLN A 319 -22.60 -1.09 5.79
CA GLN A 319 -23.64 -2.12 5.83
C GLN A 319 -23.24 -3.43 5.15
N MET A 320 -22.03 -3.52 4.56
CA MET A 320 -21.52 -4.77 4.02
C MET A 320 -21.34 -5.82 5.12
N GLN A 321 -21.45 -7.09 4.75
CA GLN A 321 -21.27 -8.18 5.72
C GLN A 321 -19.86 -8.20 6.29
N SER A 322 -18.85 -8.02 5.43
CA SER A 322 -17.44 -7.98 5.80
C SER A 322 -16.68 -7.06 4.83
N PRO A 323 -16.66 -5.73 5.07
CA PRO A 323 -15.81 -4.83 4.29
C PRO A 323 -14.36 -5.34 4.34
N TYR A 324 -13.73 -5.50 3.16
CA TYR A 324 -12.44 -6.22 3.08
C TYR A 324 -11.38 -5.50 2.24
N GLY A 325 -11.65 -4.34 1.73
CA GLY A 325 -10.71 -3.51 1.00
C GLY A 325 -11.34 -2.24 0.49
N ILE A 326 -10.51 -1.24 0.28
CA ILE A 326 -10.86 0.06 -0.28
C ILE A 326 -9.79 0.51 -1.26
N TYR A 327 -10.19 1.11 -2.36
CA TYR A 327 -9.29 1.65 -3.36
C TYR A 327 -9.96 2.80 -4.10
N ILE A 328 -9.22 3.86 -4.39
CA ILE A 328 -9.67 4.94 -5.27
C ILE A 328 -8.75 4.96 -6.49
N SER A 329 -9.36 4.86 -7.67
CA SER A 329 -8.61 4.89 -8.92
C SER A 329 -7.98 6.26 -9.14
N PRO A 330 -6.67 6.34 -9.39
CA PRO A 330 -6.01 7.60 -9.73
C PRO A 330 -6.44 8.14 -11.11
N TYR A 331 -7.10 7.33 -11.93
CA TYR A 331 -7.49 7.68 -13.30
C TYR A 331 -8.90 8.25 -13.38
N THR A 332 -9.85 7.60 -12.70
CA THR A 332 -11.27 7.99 -12.73
C THR A 332 -11.71 8.73 -11.48
N GLY A 333 -11.03 8.54 -10.35
CA GLY A 333 -11.51 8.94 -9.05
C GLY A 333 -12.71 8.10 -8.57
N HIS A 334 -13.01 6.96 -9.22
CA HIS A 334 -14.00 6.03 -8.71
C HIS A 334 -13.48 5.32 -7.47
N LEU A 335 -14.35 5.19 -6.48
CA LEU A 335 -14.05 4.42 -5.27
C LEU A 335 -14.52 2.98 -5.47
N TYR A 336 -13.66 2.04 -5.12
CA TYR A 336 -13.95 0.62 -5.09
C TYR A 336 -13.85 0.11 -3.66
N ALA A 337 -14.84 -0.66 -3.23
CA ALA A 337 -14.83 -1.35 -1.95
C ALA A 337 -15.23 -2.80 -2.14
N SER A 338 -14.60 -3.69 -1.38
CA SER A 338 -14.92 -5.11 -1.43
C SER A 338 -15.63 -5.60 -0.19
N ASP A 339 -16.46 -6.64 -0.37
CA ASP A 339 -17.12 -7.40 0.68
C ASP A 339 -16.71 -8.86 0.57
N ALA A 340 -15.97 -9.35 1.57
CA ALA A 340 -15.57 -10.75 1.68
C ALA A 340 -16.74 -11.66 2.10
N ARG A 341 -17.88 -11.09 2.50
CA ARG A 341 -19.06 -11.82 2.97
C ARG A 341 -18.72 -12.75 4.15
N ALA A 342 -18.84 -14.05 3.96
CA ALA A 342 -18.56 -15.05 4.98
C ALA A 342 -17.11 -15.56 4.97
N TYR A 343 -16.17 -14.87 4.31
CA TYR A 343 -14.75 -15.24 4.16
C TYR A 343 -14.45 -16.59 3.49
N ALA A 344 -15.47 -17.36 3.19
CA ALA A 344 -15.37 -18.67 2.55
C ALA A 344 -16.21 -18.77 1.25
N THR A 345 -16.84 -17.68 0.86
CA THR A 345 -17.68 -17.58 -0.34
C THR A 345 -17.16 -16.53 -1.29
N ASN A 346 -17.63 -16.56 -2.52
CA ASN A 346 -17.32 -15.54 -3.52
C ASN A 346 -17.67 -14.14 -3.00
N GLY A 347 -16.72 -13.20 -3.08
CA GLY A 347 -16.88 -11.85 -2.62
C GLY A 347 -17.54 -10.93 -3.66
N TYR A 348 -17.84 -9.72 -3.23
CA TYR A 348 -18.30 -8.64 -4.10
C TYR A 348 -17.25 -7.53 -4.20
N VAL A 349 -17.27 -6.81 -5.32
CA VAL A 349 -16.69 -5.47 -5.46
C VAL A 349 -17.81 -4.50 -5.81
N TYR A 350 -17.85 -3.39 -5.11
CA TYR A 350 -18.75 -2.27 -5.36
C TYR A 350 -17.95 -1.14 -5.98
N GLU A 351 -18.49 -0.52 -7.00
CA GLU A 351 -17.96 0.67 -7.66
C GLU A 351 -18.84 1.86 -7.38
N PHE A 352 -18.24 2.97 -6.96
CA PHE A 352 -18.91 4.24 -6.67
C PHE A 352 -18.28 5.33 -7.52
N GLY A 353 -19.10 6.24 -8.04
CA GLY A 353 -18.66 7.43 -8.72
C GLY A 353 -18.00 8.45 -7.77
N ARG A 354 -17.45 9.51 -8.33
CA ARG A 354 -16.82 10.62 -7.57
C ARG A 354 -17.77 11.33 -6.58
N ASP A 355 -19.06 11.20 -6.80
CA ASP A 355 -20.13 11.71 -5.92
C ASP A 355 -20.57 10.69 -4.86
N GLY A 356 -19.87 9.57 -4.75
CA GLY A 356 -20.15 8.49 -3.82
C GLY A 356 -21.35 7.61 -4.18
N LYS A 357 -22.05 7.87 -5.29
CA LYS A 357 -23.17 7.02 -5.71
C LYS A 357 -22.68 5.71 -6.27
N GLN A 358 -23.34 4.63 -5.88
CA GLN A 358 -23.05 3.31 -6.41
C GLN A 358 -23.35 3.25 -7.91
N LEU A 359 -22.33 2.90 -8.70
CA LEU A 359 -22.43 2.68 -10.14
C LEU A 359 -22.71 1.20 -10.45
N ASN A 360 -21.92 0.31 -9.84
CA ASN A 360 -21.95 -1.12 -10.11
C ASN A 360 -21.72 -1.95 -8.84
N ARG A 361 -22.08 -3.23 -8.95
CA ARG A 361 -21.72 -4.29 -8.00
C ARG A 361 -21.37 -5.56 -8.78
N TYR A 362 -20.17 -6.05 -8.59
CA TYR A 362 -19.62 -7.22 -9.29
C TYR A 362 -19.53 -8.42 -8.35
N LEU A 363 -20.14 -9.54 -8.71
CA LEU A 363 -19.95 -10.83 -8.01
C LEU A 363 -18.72 -11.52 -8.60
N LEU A 364 -17.64 -11.58 -7.81
CA LEU A 364 -16.41 -12.26 -8.19
C LEU A 364 -16.56 -13.80 -8.07
N ARG A 365 -15.81 -14.55 -8.88
CA ARG A 365 -15.61 -15.98 -8.68
C ARG A 365 -14.29 -16.23 -7.95
N GLY A 366 -14.11 -15.51 -6.84
CA GLY A 366 -12.95 -15.53 -5.97
C GLY A 366 -13.34 -15.16 -4.54
N VAL A 367 -12.57 -15.63 -3.59
CA VAL A 367 -12.80 -15.45 -2.15
C VAL A 367 -11.84 -14.40 -1.63
N ASN A 368 -12.30 -13.56 -0.71
CA ASN A 368 -11.51 -12.52 -0.04
C ASN A 368 -10.84 -11.54 -1.04
N PRO A 369 -11.61 -10.71 -1.75
CA PRO A 369 -11.04 -9.73 -2.66
C PRO A 369 -10.36 -8.59 -1.87
N SER A 370 -9.03 -8.61 -1.80
CA SER A 370 -8.23 -7.72 -0.94
C SER A 370 -7.34 -6.74 -1.70
N GLY A 371 -6.92 -7.11 -2.90
CA GLY A 371 -5.98 -6.31 -3.68
C GLY A 371 -6.63 -5.64 -4.89
N PHE A 372 -6.29 -4.37 -5.12
CA PHE A 372 -6.79 -3.58 -6.25
C PHE A 372 -5.63 -2.92 -6.97
N LEU A 373 -5.72 -2.90 -8.29
CA LEU A 373 -4.77 -2.18 -9.13
C LEU A 373 -5.49 -1.66 -10.38
N ALA A 374 -5.67 -0.34 -10.48
CA ALA A 374 -6.13 0.26 -11.72
C ALA A 374 -4.98 0.40 -12.71
N TRP A 375 -5.26 0.22 -13.97
CA TRP A 375 -4.33 0.26 -15.08
C TRP A 375 -4.90 1.05 -16.24
N GLN A 376 -4.10 1.94 -16.87
CA GLN A 376 -4.42 2.54 -18.17
C GLN A 376 -3.38 2.09 -19.21
N GLN A 377 -3.83 1.66 -20.38
CA GLN A 377 -2.96 1.54 -21.55
C GLN A 377 -2.71 2.95 -22.08
N ASN A 378 -1.44 3.36 -22.12
CA ASN A 378 -1.01 4.57 -22.84
C ASN A 378 -1.13 4.34 -24.34
#